data_a499d0929ec02440ca1bc3713c1f246e
#
_entry.id   a499d0929ec02440ca1bc3713c1f246e
#
_cell.length_a   1.000
_cell.length_b   1.000
_cell.length_c   1.000
_cell.angle_alpha   90.00
_cell.angle_beta   90.00
_cell.angle_gamma   90.00
#
_symmetry.space_group_name_H-M   'P 1'
#
loop_
_entity.id
_entity.type
_entity.pdbx_description
1 polymer ?
#
loop_
_entity_poly.entity_id
_entity_poly.type
_entity_poly.pdbx_seq_one_letter_code
_entity_poly.pdbx_strand_id
1 'polypeptide(L)'
;MPASDQGVSLDRYILIPRTLIFVTRGDRVLLLKGAANKRLWANRYNGVGGHIERGEDILTAARRELAEETGLTVADLRMCGVVTVDTGQNPGIGIYILRGECLSGDPVPSTEGILEWVPFDEISRLHLVEDLYTLLPRIVAMQSCDPPFAAHLSYDAQDQLVITFG
;
A
#
# COMPACT_ATOMS: atom_id res chain seq x y z
N MET A 1 -24.73 12.26 17.96
CA MET A 1 -23.94 13.39 17.46
C MET A 1 -24.25 13.52 15.97
N PRO A 2 -24.81 14.65 15.50
CA PRO A 2 -25.13 14.83 14.08
C PRO A 2 -23.87 14.98 13.22
N ALA A 3 -23.99 14.74 11.92
CA ALA A 3 -22.85 14.83 11.00
C ALA A 3 -22.21 16.23 10.95
N SER A 4 -23.00 17.30 11.18
CA SER A 4 -22.50 18.67 11.28
C SER A 4 -21.46 18.89 12.38
N ASP A 5 -21.49 18.08 13.44
CA ASP A 5 -20.60 18.22 14.60
C ASP A 5 -19.22 17.59 14.35
N GLN A 6 -19.02 16.93 13.19
CA GLN A 6 -17.73 16.34 12.82
C GLN A 6 -16.67 17.39 12.46
N GLY A 7 -17.04 18.65 12.33
CA GLY A 7 -16.10 19.77 12.14
C GLY A 7 -15.29 19.70 10.85
N VAL A 8 -15.87 19.19 9.75
CA VAL A 8 -15.21 19.12 8.45
C VAL A 8 -14.99 20.53 7.91
N SER A 9 -13.74 20.88 7.60
CA SER A 9 -13.35 22.15 7.02
C SER A 9 -12.42 21.94 5.84
N LEU A 10 -12.74 22.55 4.69
CA LEU A 10 -11.99 22.37 3.44
C LEU A 10 -10.70 23.21 3.37
N ASP A 11 -10.46 24.10 4.32
CA ASP A 11 -9.25 24.89 4.48
C ASP A 11 -8.14 24.13 5.26
N ARG A 12 -8.45 22.93 5.75
CA ARG A 12 -7.48 22.03 6.39
C ARG A 12 -6.76 21.17 5.37
N TYR A 13 -5.60 20.64 5.76
CA TYR A 13 -4.90 19.62 4.99
C TYR A 13 -5.76 18.36 4.90
N ILE A 14 -6.05 17.93 3.68
CA ILE A 14 -6.92 16.81 3.38
C ILE A 14 -6.08 15.66 2.83
N LEU A 15 -6.40 14.45 3.20
CA LEU A 15 -5.74 13.25 2.69
C LEU A 15 -6.72 12.43 1.85
N ILE A 16 -6.30 12.05 0.65
CA ILE A 16 -6.98 11.02 -0.15
C ILE A 16 -6.60 9.66 0.43
N PRO A 17 -7.57 8.90 0.98
CA PRO A 17 -7.28 7.63 1.62
C PRO A 17 -7.05 6.52 0.60
N ARG A 18 -5.98 5.73 0.79
CA ARG A 18 -5.63 4.57 -0.02
C ARG A 18 -5.21 3.39 0.83
N THR A 19 -5.39 2.19 0.32
CA THR A 19 -4.80 0.96 0.87
C THR A 19 -3.60 0.54 0.05
N LEU A 20 -2.62 -0.09 0.69
CA LEU A 20 -1.50 -0.78 0.06
C LEU A 20 -1.30 -2.11 0.79
N ILE A 21 -1.40 -3.21 0.07
CA ILE A 21 -1.54 -4.55 0.63
C ILE A 21 -0.38 -5.42 0.18
N PHE A 22 0.25 -6.11 1.13
CA PHE A 22 1.30 -7.07 0.88
C PHE A 22 0.85 -8.45 1.38
N VAL A 23 0.62 -9.36 0.45
CA VAL A 23 0.29 -10.76 0.76
C VAL A 23 1.59 -11.56 0.80
N THR A 24 1.78 -12.33 1.88
CA THR A 24 2.97 -13.17 2.05
C THR A 24 2.60 -14.65 1.99
N ARG A 25 3.56 -15.49 1.56
CA ARG A 25 3.48 -16.95 1.57
C ARG A 25 4.85 -17.50 1.88
N GLY A 26 5.05 -17.96 3.12
CA GLY A 26 6.38 -18.35 3.60
C GLY A 26 7.37 -17.19 3.48
N ASP A 27 8.43 -17.37 2.72
CA ASP A 27 9.50 -16.40 2.46
C ASP A 27 9.27 -15.52 1.22
N ARG A 28 8.04 -15.48 0.69
CA ARG A 28 7.69 -14.73 -0.51
C ARG A 28 6.62 -13.68 -0.24
N VAL A 29 6.66 -12.61 -1.02
CA VAL A 29 5.63 -11.57 -1.08
C VAL A 29 5.05 -11.48 -2.48
N LEU A 30 3.74 -11.30 -2.58
CA LEU A 30 3.06 -11.04 -3.85
C LEU A 30 3.23 -9.57 -4.21
N LEU A 31 3.81 -9.30 -5.37
CA LEU A 31 3.97 -7.96 -5.92
C LEU A 31 3.30 -7.85 -7.27
N LEU A 32 2.78 -6.68 -7.56
CA LEU A 32 2.20 -6.31 -8.85
C LEU A 32 3.24 -5.52 -9.66
N LYS A 33 3.71 -6.08 -10.76
CA LYS A 33 4.48 -5.34 -11.76
C LYS A 33 3.54 -4.60 -12.69
N GLY A 34 3.50 -3.29 -12.58
CA GLY A 34 2.60 -2.45 -13.37
C GLY A 34 2.76 -2.68 -14.88
N ALA A 35 1.64 -2.71 -15.59
CA ALA A 35 1.64 -2.86 -17.05
C ALA A 35 2.43 -1.75 -17.73
N ALA A 36 3.10 -2.05 -18.85
CA ALA A 36 3.99 -1.11 -19.54
C ALA A 36 3.28 0.15 -20.07
N ASN A 37 1.97 0.09 -20.28
CA ASN A 37 1.14 1.19 -20.74
C ASN A 37 0.52 2.03 -19.61
N LYS A 38 0.81 1.73 -18.35
CA LYS A 38 0.32 2.54 -17.22
C LYS A 38 0.94 3.93 -17.23
N ARG A 39 0.14 4.93 -16.87
CA ARG A 39 0.60 6.31 -16.69
C ARG A 39 1.57 6.44 -15.51
N LEU A 40 1.29 5.73 -14.41
CA LEU A 40 2.12 5.73 -13.20
C LEU A 40 2.68 4.33 -12.98
N TRP A 41 3.95 4.26 -12.60
CA TRP A 41 4.67 3.04 -12.20
C TRP A 41 4.71 1.91 -13.24
N ALA A 42 4.69 2.27 -14.54
CA ALA A 42 4.89 1.31 -15.62
C ALA A 42 6.17 0.49 -15.40
N ASN A 43 6.07 -0.84 -15.49
CA ASN A 43 7.16 -1.77 -15.28
C ASN A 43 7.84 -1.74 -13.89
N ARG A 44 7.26 -1.03 -12.91
CA ARG A 44 7.73 -1.04 -11.52
C ARG A 44 6.87 -1.98 -10.68
N TYR A 45 7.52 -2.60 -9.69
CA TYR A 45 6.83 -3.45 -8.73
C TYR A 45 6.26 -2.62 -7.58
N ASN A 46 5.03 -2.94 -7.19
CA ASN A 46 4.30 -2.33 -6.09
C ASN A 46 3.50 -3.40 -5.33
N GLY A 47 2.92 -3.03 -4.19
CA GLY A 47 1.85 -3.80 -3.56
C GLY A 47 0.53 -3.68 -4.34
N VAL A 48 -0.43 -4.48 -3.95
CA VAL A 48 -1.82 -4.44 -4.43
C VAL A 48 -2.59 -3.38 -3.63
N GLY A 49 -3.54 -2.69 -4.22
CA GLY A 49 -4.39 -1.75 -3.48
C GLY A 49 -4.87 -0.57 -4.30
N GLY A 50 -5.73 0.22 -3.69
CA GLY A 50 -6.38 1.35 -4.35
C GLY A 50 -7.02 2.32 -3.38
N HIS A 51 -8.03 3.04 -3.84
CA HIS A 51 -8.72 4.04 -3.04
C HIS A 51 -9.70 3.40 -2.06
N ILE A 52 -9.84 4.02 -0.89
CA ILE A 52 -10.96 3.71 0.01
C ILE A 52 -12.16 4.52 -0.47
N GLU A 53 -13.20 3.82 -0.85
CA GLU A 53 -14.42 4.43 -1.38
C GLU A 53 -15.33 4.91 -0.24
N ARG A 54 -16.24 5.83 -0.59
CA ARG A 54 -17.20 6.34 0.39
C ARG A 54 -18.08 5.21 0.92
N GLY A 55 -18.13 5.08 2.25
CA GLY A 55 -18.92 4.05 2.91
C GLY A 55 -18.14 2.78 3.26
N GLU A 56 -16.85 2.73 2.92
CA GLU A 56 -15.96 1.63 3.29
C GLU A 56 -15.11 1.99 4.51
N ASP A 57 -14.82 1.00 5.33
CA ASP A 57 -13.69 1.03 6.25
C ASP A 57 -12.41 0.51 5.57
N ILE A 58 -11.26 0.69 6.21
CA ILE A 58 -9.94 0.33 5.67
C ILE A 58 -9.84 -1.16 5.31
N LEU A 59 -10.37 -2.05 6.17
CA LEU A 59 -10.28 -3.49 5.94
C LEU A 59 -11.23 -3.96 4.83
N THR A 60 -12.41 -3.34 4.75
CA THR A 60 -13.37 -3.61 3.67
C THR A 60 -12.79 -3.21 2.32
N ALA A 61 -12.24 -2.00 2.21
CA ALA A 61 -11.57 -1.53 1.00
C ALA A 61 -10.40 -2.43 0.61
N ALA A 62 -9.55 -2.79 1.58
CA ALA A 62 -8.40 -3.65 1.32
C ALA A 62 -8.80 -5.05 0.82
N ARG A 63 -9.84 -5.66 1.39
CA ARG A 63 -10.35 -6.97 0.92
C ARG A 63 -10.95 -6.88 -0.48
N ARG A 64 -11.68 -5.80 -0.79
CA ARG A 64 -12.23 -5.57 -2.12
C ARG A 64 -11.11 -5.45 -3.16
N GLU A 65 -10.15 -4.55 -2.95
CA GLU A 65 -9.02 -4.34 -3.85
C GLU A 65 -8.20 -5.64 -4.05
N LEU A 66 -7.93 -6.37 -2.97
CA LEU A 66 -7.22 -7.64 -3.05
C LEU A 66 -7.97 -8.66 -3.92
N ALA A 67 -9.28 -8.80 -3.71
CA ALA A 67 -10.12 -9.72 -4.49
C ALA A 67 -10.20 -9.31 -5.96
N GLU A 68 -10.38 -8.02 -6.25
CA GLU A 68 -10.49 -7.47 -7.61
C GLU A 68 -9.19 -7.62 -8.40
N GLU A 69 -8.06 -7.30 -7.79
CA GLU A 69 -6.77 -7.31 -8.48
C GLU A 69 -6.09 -8.68 -8.52
N THR A 70 -6.37 -9.57 -7.56
CA THR A 70 -5.64 -10.85 -7.44
C THR A 70 -6.52 -12.08 -7.42
N GLY A 71 -7.80 -11.96 -7.15
CA GLY A 71 -8.69 -13.10 -6.88
C GLY A 71 -8.43 -13.82 -5.55
N LEU A 72 -7.45 -13.38 -4.75
CA LEU A 72 -7.10 -14.01 -3.48
C LEU A 72 -7.97 -13.50 -2.33
N THR A 73 -8.14 -14.38 -1.34
CA THR A 73 -8.74 -14.04 -0.05
C THR A 73 -7.74 -14.32 1.06
N VAL A 74 -7.58 -13.36 1.96
CA VAL A 74 -6.68 -13.44 3.11
C VAL A 74 -7.49 -13.21 4.39
N ALA A 75 -7.44 -14.18 5.31
CA ALA A 75 -8.27 -14.16 6.51
C ALA A 75 -7.74 -13.20 7.59
N ASP A 76 -6.43 -13.10 7.75
CA ASP A 76 -5.73 -12.39 8.82
C ASP A 76 -5.12 -11.05 8.37
N LEU A 77 -5.80 -10.36 7.45
CA LEU A 77 -5.33 -9.06 6.98
C LEU A 77 -5.26 -8.06 8.13
N ARG A 78 -4.06 -7.54 8.39
CA ARG A 78 -3.78 -6.63 9.51
C ARG A 78 -3.04 -5.38 9.06
N MET A 79 -3.23 -4.29 9.80
CA MET A 79 -2.51 -3.04 9.56
C MET A 79 -1.05 -3.17 10.02
N CYS A 80 -0.12 -2.81 9.15
CA CYS A 80 1.31 -2.76 9.41
C CYS A 80 1.83 -1.34 9.55
N GLY A 81 1.19 -0.37 8.91
CA GLY A 81 1.63 1.01 9.00
C GLY A 81 0.62 2.00 8.42
N VAL A 82 0.84 3.25 8.75
CA VAL A 82 0.14 4.41 8.19
C VAL A 82 1.18 5.37 7.65
N VAL A 83 1.01 5.77 6.40
CA VAL A 83 1.92 6.67 5.70
C VAL A 83 1.15 7.88 5.19
N THR A 84 1.63 9.07 5.49
CA THR A 84 1.16 10.30 4.88
C THR A 84 2.14 10.75 3.80
N VAL A 85 1.64 11.09 2.62
CA VAL A 85 2.45 11.57 1.50
C VAL A 85 2.10 13.02 1.22
N ASP A 86 3.06 13.90 1.44
CA ASP A 86 2.99 15.31 1.07
C ASP A 86 3.59 15.49 -0.32
N THR A 87 2.77 15.83 -1.28
CA THR A 87 3.16 16.12 -2.67
C THR A 87 3.40 17.61 -2.91
N GLY A 88 3.43 18.43 -1.85
CA GLY A 88 3.45 19.89 -1.95
C GLY A 88 2.11 20.50 -2.33
N GLN A 89 1.04 19.70 -2.35
CA GLN A 89 -0.30 20.12 -2.72
C GLN A 89 -1.33 19.68 -1.66
N ASN A 90 -2.51 20.28 -1.70
CA ASN A 90 -3.67 19.84 -0.94
C ASN A 90 -4.78 19.43 -1.93
N PRO A 91 -5.26 18.19 -1.91
CA PRO A 91 -4.99 17.15 -0.92
C PRO A 91 -3.65 16.41 -1.09
N GLY A 92 -3.12 15.88 0.01
CA GLY A 92 -2.08 14.84 0.02
C GLY A 92 -2.69 13.44 -0.03
N ILE A 93 -1.89 12.41 0.31
CA ILE A 93 -2.33 11.01 0.28
C ILE A 93 -2.10 10.38 1.65
N GLY A 94 -3.11 9.64 2.15
CA GLY A 94 -3.01 8.80 3.34
C GLY A 94 -3.03 7.33 2.92
N ILE A 95 -1.94 6.60 3.14
CA ILE A 95 -1.81 5.19 2.76
C ILE A 95 -1.89 4.34 4.02
N TYR A 96 -2.84 3.42 4.05
CA TYR A 96 -2.96 2.38 5.06
C TYR A 96 -2.31 1.12 4.52
N ILE A 97 -1.20 0.72 5.15
CA ILE A 97 -0.43 -0.45 4.74
C ILE A 97 -0.93 -1.67 5.50
N LEU A 98 -1.32 -2.70 4.76
CA LEU A 98 -1.80 -3.95 5.32
C LEU A 98 -0.94 -5.12 4.86
N ARG A 99 -0.87 -6.14 5.70
CA ARG A 99 -0.23 -7.41 5.38
C ARG A 99 -1.11 -8.55 5.84
N GLY A 100 -1.10 -9.64 5.08
CA GLY A 100 -1.72 -10.89 5.47
C GLY A 100 -1.02 -12.08 4.83
N GLU A 101 -1.26 -13.27 5.36
CA GLU A 101 -0.68 -14.50 4.85
C GLU A 101 -1.70 -15.26 4.01
N CYS A 102 -1.29 -15.72 2.83
CA CYS A 102 -2.09 -16.55 1.94
C CYS A 102 -1.45 -17.94 1.83
N LEU A 103 -2.06 -18.93 2.47
CA LEU A 103 -1.52 -20.29 2.52
C LEU A 103 -1.75 -21.08 1.23
N SER A 104 -2.75 -20.73 0.42
CA SER A 104 -3.14 -21.46 -0.79
C SER A 104 -3.79 -20.53 -1.82
N GLY A 105 -3.93 -21.03 -3.04
CA GLY A 105 -4.48 -20.30 -4.19
C GLY A 105 -3.41 -19.56 -4.99
N ASP A 106 -3.67 -19.41 -6.28
CA ASP A 106 -2.80 -18.63 -7.18
C ASP A 106 -3.51 -17.36 -7.60
N PRO A 107 -2.75 -16.26 -7.75
CA PRO A 107 -3.34 -15.00 -8.19
C PRO A 107 -3.85 -15.13 -9.63
N VAL A 108 -4.98 -14.50 -9.89
CA VAL A 108 -5.57 -14.44 -11.23
C VAL A 108 -4.96 -13.26 -11.98
N PRO A 109 -4.61 -13.40 -13.27
CA PRO A 109 -4.13 -12.28 -14.07
C PRO A 109 -5.12 -11.10 -14.05
N SER A 110 -4.60 -9.90 -13.88
CA SER A 110 -5.40 -8.67 -13.91
C SER A 110 -4.96 -7.73 -15.04
N THR A 111 -5.80 -6.77 -15.38
CA THR A 111 -5.46 -5.72 -16.37
C THR A 111 -4.46 -4.71 -15.82
N GLU A 112 -4.23 -4.72 -14.50
CA GLU A 112 -3.35 -3.79 -13.80
C GLU A 112 -1.86 -4.10 -14.03
N GLY A 113 -1.52 -5.35 -14.33
CA GLY A 113 -0.15 -5.80 -14.55
C GLY A 113 0.03 -7.29 -14.31
N ILE A 114 1.26 -7.68 -14.01
CA ILE A 114 1.65 -9.06 -13.76
C ILE A 114 1.88 -9.25 -12.25
N LEU A 115 1.22 -10.24 -11.66
CA LEU A 115 1.39 -10.62 -10.26
C LEU A 115 2.48 -11.68 -10.14
N GLU A 116 3.45 -11.45 -9.27
CA GLU A 116 4.59 -12.34 -9.06
C GLU A 116 4.84 -12.59 -7.57
N TRP A 117 5.07 -13.86 -7.20
CA TRP A 117 5.56 -14.27 -5.88
C TRP A 117 7.07 -14.09 -5.82
N VAL A 118 7.52 -13.04 -5.16
CA VAL A 118 8.94 -12.67 -5.08
C VAL A 118 9.54 -13.12 -3.74
N PRO A 119 10.66 -13.87 -3.74
CA PRO A 119 11.40 -14.18 -2.52
C PRO A 119 11.89 -12.91 -1.81
N PHE A 120 11.87 -12.90 -0.48
CA PHE A 120 12.27 -11.72 0.30
C PHE A 120 13.72 -11.29 0.04
N ASP A 121 14.62 -12.21 -0.24
CA ASP A 121 16.03 -11.94 -0.55
C ASP A 121 16.27 -11.40 -1.97
N GLU A 122 15.27 -11.48 -2.84
CA GLU A 122 15.32 -10.93 -4.19
C GLU A 122 14.70 -9.53 -4.33
N ILE A 123 13.96 -9.05 -3.32
CA ILE A 123 13.25 -7.76 -3.34
C ILE A 123 14.18 -6.61 -3.74
N SER A 124 15.39 -6.57 -3.20
CA SER A 124 16.35 -5.47 -3.44
C SER A 124 16.86 -5.37 -4.88
N ARG A 125 16.66 -6.42 -5.68
CA ARG A 125 17.08 -6.49 -7.09
C ARG A 125 16.00 -6.01 -8.05
N LEU A 126 14.77 -5.83 -7.56
CA LEU A 126 13.64 -5.43 -8.38
C LEU A 126 13.61 -3.93 -8.64
N HIS A 127 12.98 -3.55 -9.75
CA HIS A 127 12.67 -2.17 -10.04
C HIS A 127 11.37 -1.78 -9.31
N LEU A 128 11.50 -1.42 -8.03
CA LEU A 128 10.39 -1.05 -7.17
C LEU A 128 9.90 0.38 -7.41
N VAL A 129 8.68 0.68 -6.95
CA VAL A 129 8.28 2.05 -6.63
C VAL A 129 9.20 2.55 -5.52
N GLU A 130 9.58 3.83 -5.57
CA GLU A 130 10.73 4.36 -4.84
C GLU A 130 10.66 4.20 -3.32
N ASP A 131 9.51 4.46 -2.74
CA ASP A 131 9.28 4.32 -1.30
C ASP A 131 9.40 2.87 -0.79
N LEU A 132 9.14 1.89 -1.67
CA LEU A 132 9.20 0.49 -1.32
C LEU A 132 10.62 -0.02 -1.06
N TYR A 133 11.66 0.64 -1.57
CA TYR A 133 13.04 0.27 -1.19
C TYR A 133 13.28 0.41 0.32
N THR A 134 12.55 1.33 0.97
CA THR A 134 12.62 1.54 2.43
C THR A 134 11.50 0.81 3.17
N LEU A 135 10.26 0.87 2.66
CA LEU A 135 9.08 0.37 3.38
C LEU A 135 8.96 -1.15 3.32
N LEU A 136 9.20 -1.77 2.14
CA LEU A 136 8.91 -3.20 1.96
C LEU A 136 9.79 -4.12 2.82
N PRO A 137 11.12 -3.90 2.96
CA PRO A 137 11.93 -4.69 3.89
C PRO A 137 11.43 -4.63 5.33
N ARG A 138 10.98 -3.46 5.78
CA ARG A 138 10.38 -3.29 7.10
C ARG A 138 9.07 -4.08 7.24
N ILE A 139 8.19 -3.98 6.25
CA ILE A 139 6.89 -4.66 6.26
C ILE A 139 7.04 -6.18 6.31
N VAL A 140 7.93 -6.77 5.49
CA VAL A 140 8.11 -8.22 5.47
C VAL A 140 8.80 -8.76 6.72
N ALA A 141 9.60 -7.95 7.40
CA ALA A 141 10.26 -8.31 8.66
C ALA A 141 9.34 -8.23 9.88
N MET A 142 8.22 -7.50 9.81
CA MET A 142 7.31 -7.31 10.95
C MET A 142 6.71 -8.63 11.42
N GLN A 143 6.68 -8.82 12.73
CA GLN A 143 6.00 -9.94 13.39
C GLN A 143 4.53 -9.59 13.67
N SER A 144 3.72 -10.60 14.00
CA SER A 144 2.28 -10.39 14.25
C SER A 144 1.98 -9.51 15.47
N CYS A 145 2.91 -9.44 16.43
CA CYS A 145 2.78 -8.64 17.64
C CYS A 145 3.41 -7.24 17.53
N ASP A 146 4.09 -6.92 16.42
CA ASP A 146 4.69 -5.60 16.25
C ASP A 146 3.59 -4.54 16.06
N PRO A 147 3.73 -3.37 16.72
CA PRO A 147 2.80 -2.27 16.51
C PRO A 147 2.95 -1.71 15.07
N PRO A 148 1.85 -1.21 14.50
CA PRO A 148 1.93 -0.49 13.22
C PRO A 148 2.89 0.70 13.31
N PHE A 149 3.70 0.91 12.27
CA PHE A 149 4.54 2.09 12.18
C PHE A 149 3.80 3.29 11.60
N ALA A 150 4.29 4.49 11.89
CA ALA A 150 3.89 5.70 11.20
C ALA A 150 5.06 6.25 10.39
N ALA A 151 4.78 6.75 9.18
CA ALA A 151 5.78 7.40 8.36
C ALA A 151 5.19 8.60 7.61
N HIS A 152 6.06 9.55 7.31
CA HIS A 152 5.75 10.71 6.49
C HIS A 152 6.71 10.74 5.29
N LEU A 153 6.15 10.84 4.09
CA LEU A 153 6.84 10.96 2.83
C LEU A 153 6.68 12.39 2.31
N SER A 154 7.77 12.99 1.93
CA SER A 154 7.81 14.31 1.29
C SER A 154 8.92 14.34 0.24
N TYR A 155 9.04 15.45 -0.48
CA TYR A 155 10.08 15.64 -1.47
C TYR A 155 10.91 16.86 -1.10
N ASP A 156 12.22 16.75 -1.21
CA ASP A 156 13.14 17.87 -0.97
C ASP A 156 13.19 18.86 -2.15
N ALA A 157 14.03 19.88 -2.03
CA ALA A 157 14.20 20.91 -3.05
C ALA A 157 14.79 20.39 -4.38
N GLN A 158 15.32 19.19 -4.40
CA GLN A 158 15.84 18.47 -5.56
C GLN A 158 14.88 17.39 -6.08
N ASP A 159 13.61 17.39 -5.60
CA ASP A 159 12.57 16.42 -5.93
C ASP A 159 12.96 14.97 -5.55
N GLN A 160 13.80 14.83 -4.49
CA GLN A 160 14.17 13.53 -3.95
C GLN A 160 13.23 13.13 -2.82
N LEU A 161 12.83 11.87 -2.82
CA LEU A 161 11.96 11.31 -1.79
C LEU A 161 12.64 11.30 -0.42
N VAL A 162 11.98 11.89 0.56
CA VAL A 162 12.38 11.88 1.97
C VAL A 162 11.36 11.11 2.79
N ILE A 163 11.80 10.09 3.53
CA ILE A 163 10.96 9.27 4.40
C ILE A 163 11.38 9.46 5.85
N THR A 164 10.46 9.87 6.69
CA THR A 164 10.66 9.99 8.14
C THR A 164 9.70 9.06 8.88
N PHE A 165 10.21 8.37 9.90
CA PHE A 165 9.41 7.50 10.79
C PHE A 165 9.15 8.21 12.11
N GLY A 166 7.89 8.07 12.63
CA GLY A 166 7.49 8.56 13.94
C GLY A 166 7.83 7.59 15.07
#